data_7c3bc9bc4012bf4236150ef940a91dad
#
_entry.id   7c3bc9bc4012bf4236150ef940a91dad
#
_cell.length_a   1.000
_cell.length_b   1.000
_cell.length_c   1.000
_cell.angle_alpha   90.00
_cell.angle_beta   90.00
_cell.angle_gamma   90.00
#
_symmetry.space_group_name_H-M   'P 1'
#
loop_
_entity.id
_entity.type
_entity.pdbx_description
1 polymer ?
#
loop_
_entity_poly.entity_id
_entity_poly.type
_entity_poly.pdbx_seq_one_letter_code
_entity_poly.pdbx_strand_id
1 'polypeptide(L)'
;MDIILKASIPKLREKLLEALQAVLPIVAIVLVLCFSIAPVSPSILLCFLLGAAMISVGIMFFTLGAEMSMSPMGERVGAMLTKSRSVPLIIGVGFLLGFLITISEPDLQVLANQVPSIPNMTLILSVAAGVGLFLVVAFLRMLLGIALPKLLVVFYGLIFVLAAFVPKEFLSVAFDSGGVTTGPITVPFIMALGVGVAAIRSDRHAADDSFGLVALCSIGPILAVLILGIAFQASDSTYVPPILPNVSDSVELWQLFHEGLPTYIKEIATSLLPIIAMFGVFQLAALKLDRRTLGRIGVGLAYTYIGLVLFLAGANIGFMPAGNYLGQVLAGQSFRWLLVPIGMLIGYFIVKAEPAVYVLNKQVEEVTDGAISASTMGAALSAGVSLSVGLAMVRVLTGISILWFLIPGYAFAIGISFVVPKLYTAIAFDAGGVASGPMTATFLLPLAQGACVAVGGNIVTDAFGVVAMVAMTPLITVQLMGLMAQLKQRRARQAQPVSAAALAFADLPDDAIIEL
;
A
#
# COMPACT_ATOMS: atom_id res chain seq x y z
N MET A 1 9.97 -20.43 -26.90
CA MET A 1 9.23 -19.17 -26.87
C MET A 1 7.73 -19.41 -27.03
N ASP A 2 7.29 -20.23 -27.98
CA ASP A 2 5.86 -20.53 -28.21
C ASP A 2 5.14 -21.25 -27.08
N ILE A 3 5.79 -22.12 -26.31
CA ILE A 3 5.20 -22.84 -25.18
C ILE A 3 4.94 -21.88 -24.00
N ILE A 4 5.82 -20.92 -23.79
CA ILE A 4 5.68 -19.90 -22.73
C ILE A 4 4.55 -18.93 -23.11
N LEU A 5 4.43 -18.53 -24.37
CA LEU A 5 3.36 -17.67 -24.86
C LEU A 5 1.97 -18.36 -24.80
N LYS A 6 1.86 -19.62 -25.18
CA LYS A 6 0.59 -20.37 -25.11
C LYS A 6 0.12 -20.63 -23.68
N ALA A 7 1.03 -20.82 -22.73
CA ALA A 7 0.70 -20.96 -21.31
C ALA A 7 0.36 -19.61 -20.62
N SER A 8 0.76 -18.47 -21.21
CA SER A 8 0.52 -17.14 -20.66
C SER A 8 -0.85 -16.56 -21.00
N ILE A 9 -1.46 -16.96 -22.12
CA ILE A 9 -2.76 -16.41 -22.58
C ILE A 9 -3.90 -16.64 -21.56
N PRO A 10 -4.09 -17.85 -21.01
CA PRO A 10 -5.14 -18.07 -20.00
C PRO A 10 -4.92 -17.22 -18.75
N LYS A 11 -3.66 -17.11 -18.27
CA LYS A 11 -3.30 -16.28 -17.11
C LYS A 11 -3.51 -14.80 -17.37
N LEU A 12 -3.15 -14.29 -18.55
CA LEU A 12 -3.42 -12.91 -18.94
C LEU A 12 -4.92 -12.60 -18.96
N ARG A 13 -5.74 -13.51 -19.48
CA ARG A 13 -7.20 -13.35 -19.46
C ARG A 13 -7.75 -13.33 -18.03
N GLU A 14 -7.28 -14.21 -17.17
CA GLU A 14 -7.65 -14.25 -15.76
C GLU A 14 -7.30 -12.92 -15.08
N LYS A 15 -6.05 -12.45 -15.23
CA LYS A 15 -5.59 -11.17 -14.66
C LYS A 15 -6.33 -9.96 -15.22
N LEU A 16 -6.70 -9.98 -16.50
CA LEU A 16 -7.52 -8.93 -17.08
C LEU A 16 -8.92 -8.90 -16.47
N LEU A 17 -9.54 -10.06 -16.26
CA LEU A 17 -10.84 -10.13 -15.61
C LEU A 17 -10.80 -9.64 -14.16
N GLU A 18 -9.76 -10.00 -13.40
CA GLU A 18 -9.52 -9.49 -12.05
C GLU A 18 -9.37 -7.96 -12.05
N ALA A 19 -8.57 -7.42 -12.97
CA ALA A 19 -8.38 -5.97 -13.11
C ALA A 19 -9.68 -5.24 -13.48
N LEU A 20 -10.45 -5.79 -14.42
CA LEU A 20 -11.74 -5.22 -14.78
C LEU A 20 -12.74 -5.26 -13.62
N GLN A 21 -12.80 -6.34 -12.85
CA GLN A 21 -13.65 -6.43 -11.65
C GLN A 21 -13.26 -5.39 -10.57
N ALA A 22 -12.02 -4.98 -10.54
CA ALA A 22 -11.54 -3.95 -9.63
C ALA A 22 -11.86 -2.52 -10.12
N VAL A 23 -11.69 -2.25 -11.41
CA VAL A 23 -11.81 -0.89 -11.98
C VAL A 23 -13.24 -0.54 -12.39
N LEU A 24 -14.01 -1.49 -12.96
CA LEU A 24 -15.36 -1.22 -13.49
C LEU A 24 -16.34 -0.67 -12.44
N PRO A 25 -16.35 -1.09 -11.17
CA PRO A 25 -17.23 -0.49 -10.18
C PRO A 25 -16.95 1.01 -9.96
N ILE A 26 -15.67 1.42 -9.98
CA ILE A 26 -15.29 2.83 -9.87
C ILE A 26 -15.79 3.61 -11.07
N VAL A 27 -15.59 3.05 -12.28
CA VAL A 27 -16.10 3.65 -13.52
C VAL A 27 -17.62 3.80 -13.46
N ALA A 28 -18.35 2.77 -13.02
CA ALA A 28 -19.80 2.83 -12.87
C ALA A 28 -20.26 3.91 -11.88
N ILE A 29 -19.60 4.04 -10.73
CA ILE A 29 -19.91 5.07 -9.74
C ILE A 29 -19.70 6.45 -10.35
N VAL A 30 -18.54 6.69 -10.97
CA VAL A 30 -18.23 7.99 -11.60
C VAL A 30 -19.22 8.30 -12.71
N LEU A 31 -19.57 7.34 -13.58
CA LEU A 31 -20.59 7.55 -14.61
C LEU A 31 -21.95 7.93 -14.03
N VAL A 32 -22.42 7.21 -13.00
CA VAL A 32 -23.68 7.53 -12.32
C VAL A 32 -23.64 8.95 -11.76
N LEU A 33 -22.53 9.36 -11.14
CA LEU A 33 -22.36 10.72 -10.63
C LEU A 33 -22.37 11.75 -11.76
N CYS A 34 -21.67 11.49 -12.87
CA CYS A 34 -21.58 12.39 -14.02
C CYS A 34 -22.94 12.62 -14.70
N PHE A 35 -23.77 11.58 -14.78
CA PHE A 35 -25.09 11.69 -15.41
C PHE A 35 -26.23 12.07 -14.44
N SER A 36 -25.92 12.30 -13.16
CA SER A 36 -26.93 12.65 -12.15
C SER A 36 -26.63 13.97 -11.45
N ILE A 37 -25.72 13.97 -10.49
CA ILE A 37 -25.53 15.10 -9.55
C ILE A 37 -24.23 15.89 -9.77
N ALA A 38 -23.29 15.37 -10.54
CA ALA A 38 -21.99 16.00 -10.79
C ALA A 38 -21.66 15.99 -12.29
N PRO A 39 -22.36 16.79 -13.12
CA PRO A 39 -22.11 16.83 -14.56
C PRO A 39 -20.65 17.24 -14.85
N VAL A 40 -20.00 16.44 -15.69
CA VAL A 40 -18.58 16.58 -16.05
C VAL A 40 -18.47 16.92 -17.53
N SER A 41 -17.46 17.71 -17.89
CA SER A 41 -17.19 17.97 -19.30
C SER A 41 -16.86 16.69 -20.07
N PRO A 42 -17.24 16.57 -21.35
CA PRO A 42 -16.89 15.42 -22.17
C PRO A 42 -15.38 15.13 -22.17
N SER A 43 -14.55 16.16 -22.13
CA SER A 43 -13.09 16.06 -22.08
C SER A 43 -12.61 15.23 -20.88
N ILE A 44 -13.04 15.61 -19.68
CA ILE A 44 -12.66 14.92 -18.43
C ILE A 44 -13.20 13.50 -18.44
N LEU A 45 -14.44 13.29 -18.91
CA LEU A 45 -15.07 11.98 -18.98
C LEU A 45 -14.33 11.04 -19.93
N LEU A 46 -13.94 11.50 -21.12
CA LEU A 46 -13.20 10.72 -22.10
C LEU A 46 -11.78 10.37 -21.58
N CYS A 47 -11.08 11.36 -20.97
CA CYS A 47 -9.80 11.12 -20.33
C CYS A 47 -9.91 10.07 -19.21
N PHE A 48 -10.96 10.14 -18.39
CA PHE A 48 -11.23 9.18 -17.32
C PHE A 48 -11.48 7.77 -17.86
N LEU A 49 -12.30 7.62 -18.91
CA LEU A 49 -12.61 6.31 -19.50
C LEU A 49 -11.38 5.68 -20.17
N LEU A 50 -10.59 6.47 -20.91
CA LEU A 50 -9.34 5.99 -21.48
C LEU A 50 -8.33 5.63 -20.37
N GLY A 51 -8.24 6.46 -19.34
CA GLY A 51 -7.46 6.18 -18.14
C GLY A 51 -7.86 4.87 -17.47
N ALA A 52 -9.18 4.59 -17.33
CA ALA A 52 -9.68 3.35 -16.77
C ALA A 52 -9.27 2.11 -17.60
N ALA A 53 -9.31 2.22 -18.92
CA ALA A 53 -8.84 1.15 -19.81
C ALA A 53 -7.32 0.92 -19.62
N MET A 54 -6.53 1.98 -19.58
CA MET A 54 -5.08 1.91 -19.35
C MET A 54 -4.75 1.33 -17.96
N ILE A 55 -5.45 1.74 -16.91
CA ILE A 55 -5.31 1.19 -15.55
C ILE A 55 -5.62 -0.31 -15.55
N SER A 56 -6.71 -0.74 -16.18
CA SER A 56 -7.09 -2.16 -16.23
C SER A 56 -6.03 -3.03 -16.90
N VAL A 57 -5.50 -2.59 -18.04
CA VAL A 57 -4.40 -3.27 -18.74
C VAL A 57 -3.09 -3.17 -17.92
N GLY A 58 -2.86 -2.02 -17.30
CA GLY A 58 -1.72 -1.77 -16.43
C GLY A 58 -1.66 -2.73 -15.24
N ILE A 59 -2.77 -2.89 -14.51
CA ILE A 59 -2.90 -3.85 -13.39
C ILE A 59 -2.64 -5.29 -13.86
N MET A 60 -3.21 -5.68 -15.01
CA MET A 60 -3.01 -7.01 -15.59
C MET A 60 -1.52 -7.34 -15.79
N PHE A 61 -0.80 -6.44 -16.46
CA PHE A 61 0.64 -6.64 -16.70
C PHE A 61 1.47 -6.54 -15.44
N PHE A 62 1.15 -5.56 -14.57
CA PHE A 62 1.87 -5.37 -13.32
C PHE A 62 1.77 -6.58 -12.39
N THR A 63 0.56 -7.09 -12.14
CA THR A 63 0.36 -8.22 -11.21
C THR A 63 1.09 -9.47 -11.68
N LEU A 64 1.01 -9.78 -12.98
CA LEU A 64 1.76 -10.88 -13.56
C LEU A 64 3.28 -10.64 -13.50
N GLY A 65 3.72 -9.42 -13.77
CA GLY A 65 5.12 -9.01 -13.70
C GLY A 65 5.70 -9.12 -12.30
N ALA A 66 4.99 -8.62 -11.29
CA ALA A 66 5.39 -8.68 -9.88
C ALA A 66 5.55 -10.13 -9.38
N GLU A 67 4.60 -11.01 -9.72
CA GLU A 67 4.68 -12.44 -9.41
C GLU A 67 5.90 -13.13 -10.08
N MET A 68 6.28 -12.69 -11.28
CA MET A 68 7.36 -13.31 -12.05
C MET A 68 8.74 -12.72 -11.72
N SER A 69 8.81 -11.49 -11.20
CA SER A 69 10.08 -10.77 -10.97
C SER A 69 10.25 -10.32 -9.53
N MET A 70 9.46 -9.38 -9.03
CA MET A 70 9.68 -8.73 -7.73
C MET A 70 9.64 -9.71 -6.56
N SER A 71 8.63 -10.59 -6.52
CA SER A 71 8.50 -11.61 -5.48
C SER A 71 9.68 -12.59 -5.49
N PRO A 72 10.06 -13.25 -6.61
CA PRO A 72 11.22 -14.13 -6.63
C PRO A 72 12.56 -13.43 -6.33
N MET A 73 12.70 -12.16 -6.72
CA MET A 73 13.90 -11.37 -6.41
C MET A 73 14.00 -11.11 -4.90
N GLY A 74 12.92 -10.63 -4.28
CA GLY A 74 12.86 -10.34 -2.84
C GLY A 74 13.11 -11.58 -1.99
N GLU A 75 12.42 -12.69 -2.26
CA GLU A 75 12.58 -13.95 -1.55
C GLU A 75 14.05 -14.46 -1.57
N ARG A 76 14.67 -14.45 -2.73
CA ARG A 76 16.05 -14.95 -2.89
C ARG A 76 17.07 -14.06 -2.21
N VAL A 77 16.89 -12.74 -2.27
CA VAL A 77 17.74 -11.79 -1.56
C VAL A 77 17.58 -11.96 -0.04
N GLY A 78 16.33 -12.06 0.45
CA GLY A 78 16.04 -12.32 1.86
C GLY A 78 16.65 -13.61 2.37
N ALA A 79 16.47 -14.70 1.62
CA ALA A 79 17.07 -15.98 1.92
C ALA A 79 18.62 -15.93 1.96
N MET A 80 19.23 -15.21 1.04
CA MET A 80 20.69 -15.04 0.99
C MET A 80 21.19 -14.25 2.21
N LEU A 81 20.53 -13.16 2.58
CA LEU A 81 20.88 -12.36 3.75
C LEU A 81 20.87 -13.19 5.04
N THR A 82 19.83 -13.99 5.24
CA THR A 82 19.69 -14.84 6.44
C THR A 82 20.76 -15.93 6.46
N LYS A 83 21.08 -16.55 5.32
CA LYS A 83 22.15 -17.55 5.21
C LYS A 83 23.54 -17.01 5.56
N SER A 84 23.78 -15.72 5.33
CA SER A 84 25.09 -15.12 5.59
C SER A 84 25.47 -15.11 7.08
N ARG A 85 24.48 -15.13 7.98
CA ARG A 85 24.64 -15.03 9.45
C ARG A 85 25.50 -13.82 9.90
N SER A 86 25.72 -12.85 9.01
CA SER A 86 26.54 -11.67 9.26
C SER A 86 25.66 -10.47 9.56
N VAL A 87 25.58 -10.07 10.83
CA VAL A 87 24.78 -8.90 11.25
C VAL A 87 25.23 -7.61 10.55
N PRO A 88 26.54 -7.30 10.39
CA PRO A 88 26.98 -6.12 9.66
C PRO A 88 26.51 -6.14 8.19
N LEU A 89 26.55 -7.31 7.53
CA LEU A 89 26.04 -7.45 6.16
C LEU A 89 24.54 -7.19 6.08
N ILE A 90 23.77 -7.74 7.01
CA ILE A 90 22.31 -7.55 7.09
C ILE A 90 21.97 -6.07 7.28
N ILE A 91 22.71 -5.37 8.15
CA ILE A 91 22.53 -3.92 8.38
C ILE A 91 22.86 -3.14 7.11
N GLY A 92 24.05 -3.34 6.53
CA GLY A 92 24.50 -2.57 5.36
C GLY A 92 23.63 -2.81 4.14
N VAL A 93 23.35 -4.08 3.84
CA VAL A 93 22.51 -4.46 2.69
C VAL A 93 21.05 -4.08 2.95
N GLY A 94 20.52 -4.29 4.16
CA GLY A 94 19.16 -3.91 4.52
C GLY A 94 18.92 -2.40 4.36
N PHE A 95 19.85 -1.57 4.85
CA PHE A 95 19.77 -0.13 4.63
C PHE A 95 19.79 0.24 3.15
N LEU A 96 20.76 -0.30 2.40
CA LEU A 96 20.88 -0.03 0.97
C LEU A 96 19.64 -0.47 0.17
N LEU A 97 19.09 -1.63 0.49
CA LEU A 97 17.85 -2.14 -0.11
C LEU A 97 16.68 -1.17 0.13
N GLY A 98 16.38 -0.86 1.39
CA GLY A 98 15.29 0.05 1.73
C GLY A 98 15.46 1.42 1.09
N PHE A 99 16.67 1.95 1.10
CA PHE A 99 17.01 3.24 0.50
C PHE A 99 16.80 3.25 -1.02
N LEU A 100 17.37 2.27 -1.76
CA LEU A 100 17.28 2.21 -3.21
C LEU A 100 15.87 1.91 -3.71
N ILE A 101 15.14 1.01 -3.03
CA ILE A 101 13.76 0.67 -3.40
C ILE A 101 12.84 1.88 -3.22
N THR A 102 13.04 2.64 -2.14
CA THR A 102 12.21 3.83 -1.86
C THR A 102 12.49 4.98 -2.81
N ILE A 103 13.73 5.23 -3.21
CA ILE A 103 14.03 6.21 -4.27
C ILE A 103 13.37 5.81 -5.59
N SER A 104 13.21 4.51 -5.80
CA SER A 104 12.57 3.93 -6.99
C SER A 104 11.05 4.03 -6.98
N GLU A 105 10.43 4.48 -5.88
CA GLU A 105 8.97 4.55 -5.77
C GLU A 105 8.42 5.81 -6.46
N PRO A 106 7.61 5.66 -7.53
CA PRO A 106 7.09 6.80 -8.28
C PRO A 106 6.19 7.71 -7.44
N ASP A 107 5.39 7.12 -6.53
CA ASP A 107 4.45 7.86 -5.69
C ASP A 107 5.16 8.85 -4.77
N LEU A 108 6.40 8.55 -4.36
CA LEU A 108 7.22 9.46 -3.56
C LEU A 108 7.60 10.73 -4.35
N GLN A 109 7.82 10.62 -5.66
CA GLN A 109 8.07 11.78 -6.51
C GLN A 109 6.81 12.65 -6.66
N VAL A 110 5.64 12.01 -6.79
CA VAL A 110 4.35 12.71 -6.83
C VAL A 110 4.14 13.48 -5.53
N LEU A 111 4.38 12.87 -4.37
CA LEU A 111 4.28 13.55 -3.07
C LEU A 111 5.28 14.72 -2.99
N ALA A 112 6.54 14.53 -3.38
CA ALA A 112 7.56 15.57 -3.33
C ALA A 112 7.17 16.79 -4.17
N ASN A 113 6.58 16.60 -5.35
CA ASN A 113 6.10 17.68 -6.21
C ASN A 113 4.90 18.44 -5.60
N GLN A 114 4.17 17.82 -4.68
CA GLN A 114 3.01 18.44 -4.00
C GLN A 114 3.38 19.19 -2.72
N VAL A 115 4.66 19.17 -2.30
CA VAL A 115 5.16 19.82 -1.07
C VAL A 115 6.23 20.86 -1.42
N PRO A 116 5.84 22.04 -1.94
CA PRO A 116 6.79 23.01 -2.48
C PRO A 116 7.69 23.67 -1.43
N SER A 117 7.38 23.56 -0.15
CA SER A 117 8.19 24.07 0.96
C SER A 117 9.50 23.32 1.24
N ILE A 118 9.65 22.11 0.70
CA ILE A 118 10.88 21.30 0.84
C ILE A 118 11.41 20.97 -0.56
N PRO A 119 12.71 21.14 -0.84
CA PRO A 119 13.28 20.71 -2.12
C PRO A 119 13.04 19.21 -2.35
N ASN A 120 12.51 18.84 -3.52
CA ASN A 120 12.09 17.48 -3.84
C ASN A 120 13.15 16.43 -3.50
N MET A 121 14.42 16.65 -3.89
CA MET A 121 15.50 15.70 -3.61
C MET A 121 15.79 15.56 -2.12
N THR A 122 15.66 16.63 -1.34
CA THR A 122 15.85 16.59 0.12
C THR A 122 14.75 15.73 0.76
N LEU A 123 13.51 15.90 0.33
CA LEU A 123 12.39 15.09 0.82
C LEU A 123 12.58 13.62 0.43
N ILE A 124 12.84 13.33 -0.85
CA ILE A 124 13.02 11.97 -1.38
C ILE A 124 14.16 11.23 -0.66
N LEU A 125 15.34 11.87 -0.54
CA LEU A 125 16.49 11.25 0.10
C LEU A 125 16.29 11.03 1.59
N SER A 126 15.66 11.97 2.29
CA SER A 126 15.38 11.83 3.72
C SER A 126 14.38 10.72 4.01
N VAL A 127 13.33 10.65 3.20
CA VAL A 127 12.32 9.59 3.26
C VAL A 127 12.93 8.22 2.95
N ALA A 128 13.75 8.14 1.90
CA ALA A 128 14.44 6.89 1.53
C ALA A 128 15.42 6.44 2.63
N ALA A 129 16.14 7.36 3.25
CA ALA A 129 16.99 7.07 4.40
C ALA A 129 16.18 6.57 5.60
N GLY A 130 15.00 7.15 5.83
CA GLY A 130 14.05 6.69 6.84
C GLY A 130 13.62 5.25 6.61
N VAL A 131 13.19 4.89 5.40
CA VAL A 131 12.81 3.50 5.04
C VAL A 131 14.00 2.56 5.18
N GLY A 132 15.19 2.96 4.68
CA GLY A 132 16.40 2.15 4.81
C GLY A 132 16.74 1.84 6.27
N LEU A 133 16.68 2.84 7.14
CA LEU A 133 16.92 2.67 8.57
C LEU A 133 15.88 1.74 9.21
N PHE A 134 14.60 1.91 8.89
CA PHE A 134 13.53 1.11 9.47
C PHE A 134 13.45 -0.31 8.90
N LEU A 135 13.93 -0.55 7.68
CA LEU A 135 14.13 -1.92 7.19
C LEU A 135 15.23 -2.64 7.98
N VAL A 136 16.31 -1.94 8.36
CA VAL A 136 17.31 -2.49 9.30
C VAL A 136 16.69 -2.81 10.65
N VAL A 137 15.87 -1.89 11.20
CA VAL A 137 15.15 -2.13 12.46
C VAL A 137 14.25 -3.37 12.34
N ALA A 138 13.56 -3.54 11.20
CA ALA A 138 12.73 -4.70 10.94
C ALA A 138 13.54 -6.01 10.92
N PHE A 139 14.70 -6.03 10.28
CA PHE A 139 15.59 -7.20 10.31
C PHE A 139 16.16 -7.47 11.70
N LEU A 140 16.61 -6.44 12.41
CA LEU A 140 17.09 -6.60 13.78
C LEU A 140 16.00 -7.11 14.72
N ARG A 141 14.76 -6.62 14.56
CA ARG A 141 13.59 -7.15 15.28
C ARG A 141 13.47 -8.66 15.09
N MET A 142 13.54 -9.13 13.83
CA MET A 142 13.41 -10.55 13.50
C MET A 142 14.55 -11.38 14.10
N LEU A 143 15.78 -10.86 14.06
CA LEU A 143 16.96 -11.53 14.63
C LEU A 143 16.93 -11.60 16.15
N LEU A 144 16.46 -10.54 16.81
CA LEU A 144 16.39 -10.41 18.26
C LEU A 144 15.10 -10.97 18.86
N GLY A 145 14.13 -11.37 18.03
CA GLY A 145 12.84 -11.88 18.48
C GLY A 145 11.96 -10.83 19.18
N ILE A 146 12.14 -9.55 18.86
CA ILE A 146 11.38 -8.47 19.50
C ILE A 146 9.94 -8.45 18.94
N ALA A 147 8.96 -8.46 19.84
CA ALA A 147 7.55 -8.41 19.46
C ALA A 147 7.20 -7.06 18.77
N LEU A 148 6.56 -7.13 17.60
CA LEU A 148 6.16 -5.96 16.80
C LEU A 148 5.36 -4.92 17.60
N PRO A 149 4.33 -5.30 18.42
CA PRO A 149 3.54 -4.33 19.18
C PRO A 149 4.38 -3.43 20.09
N LYS A 150 5.46 -3.94 20.68
CA LYS A 150 6.34 -3.13 21.55
C LYS A 150 7.06 -2.03 20.78
N LEU A 151 7.55 -2.35 19.56
CA LEU A 151 8.19 -1.37 18.68
C LEU A 151 7.19 -0.33 18.19
N LEU A 152 5.97 -0.76 17.84
CA LEU A 152 4.91 0.15 17.43
C LEU A 152 4.57 1.17 18.52
N VAL A 153 4.44 0.73 19.78
CA VAL A 153 4.22 1.67 20.92
C VAL A 153 5.33 2.71 21.00
N VAL A 154 6.59 2.26 20.94
CA VAL A 154 7.74 3.16 21.06
C VAL A 154 7.79 4.17 19.90
N PHE A 155 7.68 3.69 18.66
CA PHE A 155 7.85 4.55 17.49
C PHE A 155 6.64 5.44 17.24
N TYR A 156 5.40 4.96 17.39
CA TYR A 156 4.22 5.83 17.30
C TYR A 156 4.15 6.81 18.47
N GLY A 157 4.58 6.42 19.67
CA GLY A 157 4.77 7.35 20.79
C GLY A 157 5.74 8.47 20.42
N LEU A 158 6.89 8.13 19.82
CA LEU A 158 7.87 9.11 19.34
C LEU A 158 7.27 10.01 18.24
N ILE A 159 6.54 9.43 17.25
CA ILE A 159 5.87 10.19 16.19
C ILE A 159 4.92 11.23 16.79
N PHE A 160 4.05 10.86 17.72
CA PHE A 160 3.08 11.79 18.31
C PHE A 160 3.74 12.84 19.22
N VAL A 161 4.84 12.51 19.88
CA VAL A 161 5.64 13.50 20.61
C VAL A 161 6.25 14.51 19.65
N LEU A 162 6.88 14.05 18.55
CA LEU A 162 7.46 14.95 17.55
C LEU A 162 6.38 15.77 16.84
N ALA A 163 5.22 15.20 16.55
CA ALA A 163 4.10 15.89 15.94
C ALA A 163 3.60 17.11 16.74
N ALA A 164 3.84 17.16 18.05
CA ALA A 164 3.50 18.30 18.89
C ALA A 164 4.40 19.52 18.64
N PHE A 165 5.58 19.32 18.07
CA PHE A 165 6.58 20.39 17.80
C PHE A 165 6.63 20.80 16.31
N VAL A 166 5.92 20.12 15.43
CA VAL A 166 5.94 20.34 13.99
C VAL A 166 4.81 21.29 13.58
N PRO A 167 5.05 22.26 12.68
CA PRO A 167 3.98 23.08 12.11
C PRO A 167 2.86 22.26 11.48
N LYS A 168 1.60 22.74 11.60
CA LYS A 168 0.41 22.01 11.17
C LYS A 168 0.43 21.65 9.68
N GLU A 169 1.07 22.47 8.87
CA GLU A 169 1.24 22.30 7.43
C GLU A 169 2.03 21.03 7.08
N PHE A 170 3.00 20.66 7.92
CA PHE A 170 3.79 19.44 7.71
C PHE A 170 3.17 18.18 8.30
N LEU A 171 2.24 18.29 9.26
CA LEU A 171 1.67 17.12 9.93
C LEU A 171 0.96 16.17 8.96
N SER A 172 0.05 16.70 8.14
CA SER A 172 -0.71 15.89 7.20
C SER A 172 0.21 15.23 6.16
N VAL A 173 1.17 15.99 5.63
CA VAL A 173 2.17 15.49 4.68
C VAL A 173 3.09 14.43 5.30
N ALA A 174 3.51 14.63 6.56
CA ALA A 174 4.36 13.67 7.25
C ALA A 174 3.66 12.32 7.42
N PHE A 175 2.43 12.32 7.84
CA PHE A 175 1.66 11.08 7.97
C PHE A 175 1.33 10.45 6.61
N ASP A 176 1.03 11.24 5.58
CA ASP A 176 0.81 10.75 4.21
C ASP A 176 2.07 10.10 3.63
N SER A 177 3.27 10.62 3.95
CA SER A 177 4.53 10.05 3.46
C SER A 177 4.73 8.59 3.87
N GLY A 178 4.23 8.18 5.04
CA GLY A 178 4.27 6.80 5.50
C GLY A 178 3.47 5.83 4.63
N GLY A 179 2.36 6.30 4.04
CA GLY A 179 1.56 5.51 3.11
C GLY A 179 2.10 5.55 1.68
N VAL A 180 2.49 6.72 1.20
CA VAL A 180 2.97 6.93 -0.18
C VAL A 180 4.26 6.16 -0.49
N THR A 181 5.13 5.92 0.48
CA THR A 181 6.39 5.17 0.29
C THR A 181 6.22 3.66 0.17
N THR A 182 5.04 3.16 0.43
CA THR A 182 4.71 1.73 0.34
C THR A 182 3.82 1.47 -0.88
N GLY A 183 4.36 1.76 -2.05
CA GLY A 183 3.66 1.66 -3.33
C GLY A 183 3.92 0.36 -4.10
N PRO A 184 3.60 0.36 -5.41
CA PRO A 184 3.57 -0.85 -6.23
C PRO A 184 4.94 -1.51 -6.44
N ILE A 185 6.05 -0.78 -6.33
CA ILE A 185 7.39 -1.36 -6.44
C ILE A 185 7.89 -1.85 -5.08
N THR A 186 7.74 -1.03 -4.06
CA THR A 186 8.30 -1.26 -2.73
C THR A 186 7.64 -2.45 -2.03
N VAL A 187 6.31 -2.53 -2.06
CA VAL A 187 5.54 -3.54 -1.32
C VAL A 187 5.85 -4.97 -1.76
N PRO A 188 5.71 -5.35 -3.05
CA PRO A 188 5.95 -6.74 -3.46
C PRO A 188 7.37 -7.20 -3.12
N PHE A 189 8.35 -6.31 -3.22
CA PHE A 189 9.74 -6.63 -2.95
C PHE A 189 10.00 -6.80 -1.44
N ILE A 190 9.57 -5.83 -0.59
CA ILE A 190 9.81 -5.88 0.86
C ILE A 190 9.05 -7.05 1.49
N MET A 191 7.81 -7.32 1.07
CA MET A 191 7.05 -8.46 1.56
C MET A 191 7.70 -9.79 1.20
N ALA A 192 8.12 -9.94 -0.07
CA ALA A 192 8.84 -11.12 -0.52
C ALA A 192 10.19 -11.30 0.20
N LEU A 193 10.87 -10.19 0.49
CA LEU A 193 12.10 -10.17 1.28
C LEU A 193 11.84 -10.75 2.70
N GLY A 194 10.72 -10.37 3.33
CA GLY A 194 10.30 -10.91 4.63
C GLY A 194 10.04 -12.41 4.59
N VAL A 195 9.32 -12.89 3.59
CA VAL A 195 9.08 -14.33 3.37
C VAL A 195 10.41 -15.06 3.15
N GLY A 196 11.32 -14.51 2.33
CA GLY A 196 12.64 -15.08 2.10
C GLY A 196 13.50 -15.17 3.38
N VAL A 197 13.43 -14.16 4.24
CA VAL A 197 14.11 -14.18 5.56
C VAL A 197 13.49 -15.25 6.47
N ALA A 198 12.17 -15.32 6.51
CA ALA A 198 11.44 -16.28 7.34
C ALA A 198 11.64 -17.74 6.90
N ALA A 199 11.72 -18.01 5.58
CA ALA A 199 11.85 -19.35 5.00
C ALA A 199 13.09 -20.14 5.47
N ILE A 200 14.14 -19.46 5.95
CA ILE A 200 15.38 -20.09 6.45
C ILE A 200 15.31 -20.36 7.95
N ARG A 201 14.38 -19.74 8.65
CA ARG A 201 14.17 -19.94 10.08
C ARG A 201 13.29 -21.18 10.29
N SER A 202 13.75 -22.10 11.17
CA SER A 202 13.03 -23.33 11.50
C SER A 202 12.16 -23.18 12.75
N ASP A 203 12.04 -21.97 13.30
CA ASP A 203 11.29 -21.73 14.53
C ASP A 203 9.79 -21.55 14.27
N ARG A 204 8.97 -21.80 15.31
CA ARG A 204 7.50 -21.69 15.23
C ARG A 204 6.98 -20.29 14.94
N HIS A 205 7.84 -19.27 15.01
CA HIS A 205 7.48 -17.86 14.79
C HIS A 205 7.93 -17.34 13.42
N ALA A 206 8.54 -18.18 12.59
CA ALA A 206 9.02 -17.76 11.27
C ALA A 206 7.89 -17.17 10.39
N ALA A 207 6.72 -17.81 10.38
CA ALA A 207 5.55 -17.32 9.64
C ALA A 207 5.03 -15.99 10.19
N ASP A 208 4.99 -15.82 11.52
CA ASP A 208 4.56 -14.56 12.16
C ASP A 208 5.51 -13.40 11.82
N ASP A 209 6.79 -13.68 11.65
CA ASP A 209 7.85 -12.70 11.39
C ASP A 209 8.00 -12.36 9.90
N SER A 210 7.39 -13.12 8.98
CA SER A 210 7.40 -12.81 7.54
C SER A 210 6.69 -11.51 7.19
N PHE A 211 5.80 -11.05 8.06
CA PHE A 211 5.09 -9.78 7.97
C PHE A 211 5.59 -8.77 9.00
N GLY A 212 5.17 -7.51 8.86
CA GLY A 212 5.54 -6.39 9.73
C GLY A 212 6.77 -5.62 9.27
N LEU A 213 7.32 -5.94 8.08
CA LEU A 213 8.42 -5.17 7.48
C LEU A 213 7.91 -3.88 6.88
N VAL A 214 6.84 -3.94 6.09
CA VAL A 214 6.21 -2.76 5.48
C VAL A 214 5.72 -1.80 6.55
N ALA A 215 5.13 -2.34 7.63
CA ALA A 215 4.71 -1.58 8.80
C ALA A 215 5.82 -0.72 9.41
N LEU A 216 6.99 -1.29 9.64
CA LEU A 216 8.14 -0.55 10.16
C LEU A 216 8.70 0.41 9.11
N CYS A 217 8.79 0.00 7.85
CA CYS A 217 9.23 0.86 6.75
C CYS A 217 8.34 2.10 6.56
N SER A 218 7.05 2.05 6.90
CA SER A 218 6.15 3.22 6.87
C SER A 218 6.42 4.23 7.98
N ILE A 219 7.00 3.82 9.11
CA ILE A 219 7.33 4.70 10.24
C ILE A 219 8.50 5.62 9.90
N GLY A 220 9.50 5.11 9.17
CA GLY A 220 10.70 5.88 8.79
C GLY A 220 10.39 7.18 8.05
N PRO A 221 9.61 7.15 6.98
CA PRO A 221 9.13 8.33 6.26
C PRO A 221 8.44 9.36 7.15
N ILE A 222 7.51 8.92 7.99
CA ILE A 222 6.78 9.81 8.91
C ILE A 222 7.78 10.57 9.78
N LEU A 223 8.71 9.87 10.42
CA LEU A 223 9.73 10.48 11.27
C LEU A 223 10.65 11.40 10.47
N ALA A 224 11.08 11.01 9.27
CA ALA A 224 11.94 11.81 8.41
C ALA A 224 11.26 13.15 8.05
N VAL A 225 9.99 13.11 7.63
CA VAL A 225 9.25 14.32 7.25
C VAL A 225 8.91 15.19 8.48
N LEU A 226 8.62 14.61 9.64
CA LEU A 226 8.44 15.37 10.88
C LEU A 226 9.73 16.11 11.25
N ILE A 227 10.90 15.47 11.15
CA ILE A 227 12.20 16.10 11.40
C ILE A 227 12.47 17.21 10.38
N LEU A 228 12.18 16.99 9.09
CA LEU A 228 12.28 18.03 8.07
C LEU A 228 11.34 19.21 8.36
N GLY A 229 10.11 18.94 8.82
CA GLY A 229 9.15 19.97 9.18
C GLY A 229 9.60 20.84 10.37
N ILE A 230 10.44 20.33 11.27
CA ILE A 230 11.09 21.13 12.33
C ILE A 230 12.23 21.97 11.74
N ALA A 231 12.99 21.42 10.76
CA ALA A 231 14.16 22.09 10.19
C ALA A 231 13.79 23.15 9.14
N PHE A 232 12.73 22.90 8.37
CA PHE A 232 12.24 23.80 7.33
C PHE A 232 11.03 24.58 7.84
N GLN A 233 11.11 25.91 7.79
CA GLN A 233 9.96 26.75 8.11
C GLN A 233 8.93 26.65 6.96
N ALA A 234 7.65 26.56 7.32
CA ALA A 234 6.57 26.63 6.34
C ALA A 234 6.66 27.99 5.60
N SER A 235 7.07 27.96 4.35
CA SER A 235 6.92 29.09 3.47
C SER A 235 5.45 29.15 2.99
N ASP A 236 4.94 30.33 2.66
CA ASP A 236 3.62 30.52 2.03
C ASP A 236 3.60 29.84 0.65
N SER A 237 3.56 28.53 0.65
CA SER A 237 3.53 27.72 -0.54
C SER A 237 2.09 27.58 -1.02
N THR A 238 1.79 28.23 -2.12
CA THR A 238 0.50 28.08 -2.81
C THR A 238 0.45 26.73 -3.51
N TYR A 239 -0.51 25.90 -3.12
CA TYR A 239 -0.84 24.68 -3.86
C TYR A 239 -1.30 25.04 -5.28
N VAL A 240 -0.72 24.40 -6.29
CA VAL A 240 -1.14 24.54 -7.69
C VAL A 240 -2.10 23.38 -8.00
N PRO A 241 -3.39 23.67 -8.26
CA PRO A 241 -4.35 22.62 -8.63
C PRO A 241 -3.92 21.92 -9.92
N PRO A 242 -4.24 20.62 -10.10
CA PRO A 242 -3.98 19.94 -11.36
C PRO A 242 -4.75 20.63 -12.50
N ILE A 243 -4.07 20.75 -13.64
CA ILE A 243 -4.69 21.33 -14.84
C ILE A 243 -5.77 20.38 -15.34
N LEU A 244 -7.00 20.87 -15.43
CA LEU A 244 -8.11 20.08 -15.99
C LEU A 244 -7.91 19.94 -17.51
N PRO A 245 -7.98 18.72 -18.06
CA PRO A 245 -7.84 18.53 -19.50
C PRO A 245 -8.99 19.22 -20.25
N ASN A 246 -8.64 20.00 -21.25
CA ASN A 246 -9.59 20.61 -22.17
C ASN A 246 -9.32 20.05 -23.58
N VAL A 247 -10.08 19.03 -23.93
CA VAL A 247 -9.93 18.23 -25.17
C VAL A 247 -11.19 18.38 -25.97
N SER A 248 -11.11 18.90 -27.17
CA SER A 248 -12.27 19.16 -28.03
C SER A 248 -12.59 18.01 -28.97
N ASP A 249 -11.59 17.19 -29.31
CA ASP A 249 -11.77 16.05 -30.22
C ASP A 249 -10.87 14.84 -29.86
N SER A 250 -11.00 13.76 -30.62
CA SER A 250 -10.23 12.54 -30.41
C SER A 250 -8.75 12.68 -30.72
N VAL A 251 -8.36 13.63 -31.55
CA VAL A 251 -6.96 13.87 -31.89
C VAL A 251 -6.26 14.58 -30.74
N GLU A 252 -6.89 15.59 -30.14
CA GLU A 252 -6.37 16.24 -28.94
C GLU A 252 -6.32 15.28 -27.75
N LEU A 253 -7.31 14.40 -27.60
CA LEU A 253 -7.27 13.33 -26.59
C LEU A 253 -6.04 12.41 -26.78
N TRP A 254 -5.79 11.98 -28.01
CA TRP A 254 -4.62 11.17 -28.35
C TRP A 254 -3.31 11.94 -28.07
N GLN A 255 -3.23 13.20 -28.45
CA GLN A 255 -2.06 14.05 -28.20
C GLN A 255 -1.77 14.17 -26.71
N LEU A 256 -2.78 14.41 -25.87
CA LEU A 256 -2.63 14.52 -24.42
C LEU A 256 -1.95 13.26 -23.82
N PHE A 257 -2.42 12.08 -24.21
CA PHE A 257 -1.81 10.82 -23.73
C PHE A 257 -0.46 10.55 -24.38
N HIS A 258 -0.31 10.85 -25.67
CA HIS A 258 0.95 10.67 -26.39
C HIS A 258 2.07 11.57 -25.83
N GLU A 259 1.78 12.80 -25.48
CA GLU A 259 2.73 13.75 -24.88
C GLU A 259 3.05 13.43 -23.41
N GLY A 260 2.06 12.89 -22.65
CA GLY A 260 2.25 12.48 -21.27
C GLY A 260 2.98 11.16 -21.10
N LEU A 261 2.76 10.20 -22.00
CA LEU A 261 3.29 8.84 -21.88
C LEU A 261 4.83 8.75 -21.78
N PRO A 262 5.64 9.52 -22.56
CA PRO A 262 7.08 9.53 -22.45
C PRO A 262 7.61 9.87 -21.05
N THR A 263 6.89 10.71 -20.30
CA THR A 263 7.22 11.05 -18.91
C THR A 263 7.18 9.80 -18.04
N TYR A 264 6.09 9.02 -18.10
CA TYR A 264 5.95 7.78 -17.31
C TYR A 264 6.89 6.67 -17.79
N ILE A 265 7.15 6.58 -19.10
CA ILE A 265 8.17 5.69 -19.68
C ILE A 265 9.52 5.95 -19.03
N LYS A 266 9.95 7.20 -18.98
CA LYS A 266 11.23 7.60 -18.39
C LYS A 266 11.23 7.43 -16.88
N GLU A 267 10.16 7.83 -16.20
CA GLU A 267 10.00 7.75 -14.75
C GLU A 267 10.13 6.29 -14.27
N ILE A 268 9.36 5.37 -14.85
CA ILE A 268 9.41 3.95 -14.47
C ILE A 268 10.72 3.28 -14.87
N ALA A 269 11.32 3.66 -16.00
CA ALA A 269 12.66 3.17 -16.37
C ALA A 269 13.70 3.57 -15.33
N THR A 270 13.71 4.84 -14.92
CA THR A 270 14.65 5.34 -13.90
C THR A 270 14.36 4.75 -12.52
N SER A 271 13.09 4.49 -12.18
CA SER A 271 12.67 3.87 -10.92
C SER A 271 13.08 2.39 -10.82
N LEU A 272 12.95 1.62 -11.89
CA LEU A 272 13.33 0.21 -11.88
C LEU A 272 14.84 -0.03 -11.97
N LEU A 273 15.60 0.92 -12.51
CA LEU A 273 17.04 0.77 -12.77
C LEU A 273 17.86 0.44 -11.50
N PRO A 274 17.68 1.12 -10.34
CA PRO A 274 18.41 0.80 -9.12
C PRO A 274 18.14 -0.62 -8.62
N ILE A 275 16.89 -1.09 -8.72
CA ILE A 275 16.49 -2.44 -8.30
C ILE A 275 17.12 -3.49 -9.21
N ILE A 276 17.09 -3.26 -10.53
CA ILE A 276 17.71 -4.17 -11.52
C ILE A 276 19.22 -4.22 -11.32
N ALA A 277 19.87 -3.06 -11.14
CA ALA A 277 21.30 -2.98 -10.90
C ALA A 277 21.70 -3.71 -9.61
N MET A 278 20.98 -3.46 -8.54
CA MET A 278 21.18 -4.13 -7.25
C MET A 278 21.01 -5.64 -7.36
N PHE A 279 19.92 -6.12 -7.98
CA PHE A 279 19.71 -7.54 -8.21
C PHE A 279 20.82 -8.14 -9.09
N GLY A 280 21.30 -7.41 -10.10
CA GLY A 280 22.45 -7.79 -10.90
C GLY A 280 23.72 -8.01 -10.07
N VAL A 281 24.01 -7.11 -9.12
CA VAL A 281 25.12 -7.28 -8.17
C VAL A 281 24.94 -8.54 -7.32
N PHE A 282 23.76 -8.77 -6.76
CA PHE A 282 23.48 -10.01 -5.99
C PHE A 282 23.56 -11.26 -6.85
N GLN A 283 23.09 -11.20 -8.09
CA GLN A 283 23.19 -12.30 -9.03
C GLN A 283 24.65 -12.70 -9.28
N LEU A 284 25.53 -11.73 -9.52
CA LEU A 284 26.94 -11.97 -9.79
C LEU A 284 27.71 -12.41 -8.54
N ALA A 285 27.43 -11.79 -7.38
CA ALA A 285 28.18 -12.01 -6.16
C ALA A 285 27.75 -13.29 -5.42
N ALA A 286 26.44 -13.61 -5.36
CA ALA A 286 25.94 -14.60 -4.43
C ALA A 286 24.88 -15.55 -4.98
N LEU A 287 23.89 -15.08 -5.73
CA LEU A 287 22.69 -15.87 -6.10
C LEU A 287 23.00 -16.92 -7.17
N LYS A 288 23.80 -16.59 -8.19
CA LYS A 288 24.24 -17.48 -9.29
C LYS A 288 23.08 -18.30 -9.89
N LEU A 289 21.95 -17.63 -10.16
CA LEU A 289 20.75 -18.26 -10.71
C LEU A 289 21.00 -18.78 -12.13
N ASP A 290 20.28 -19.82 -12.50
CA ASP A 290 20.29 -20.37 -13.85
C ASP A 290 19.66 -19.43 -14.88
N ARG A 291 20.05 -19.58 -16.15
CA ARG A 291 19.60 -18.73 -17.26
C ARG A 291 18.08 -18.73 -17.46
N ARG A 292 17.41 -19.86 -17.14
CA ARG A 292 15.96 -20.00 -17.29
C ARG A 292 15.22 -19.14 -16.26
N THR A 293 15.65 -19.18 -15.00
CA THR A 293 15.12 -18.35 -13.91
C THR A 293 15.36 -16.87 -14.19
N LEU A 294 16.59 -16.49 -14.62
CA LEU A 294 16.89 -15.11 -15.01
C LEU A 294 16.04 -14.63 -16.19
N GLY A 295 15.82 -15.49 -17.19
CA GLY A 295 14.93 -15.16 -18.32
C GLY A 295 13.49 -14.92 -17.86
N ARG A 296 13.00 -15.72 -16.91
CA ARG A 296 11.65 -15.54 -16.32
C ARG A 296 11.55 -14.22 -15.56
N ILE A 297 12.55 -13.89 -14.74
CA ILE A 297 12.62 -12.61 -14.00
C ILE A 297 12.67 -11.44 -14.99
N GLY A 298 13.48 -11.53 -16.06
CA GLY A 298 13.59 -10.49 -17.09
C GLY A 298 12.26 -10.22 -17.81
N VAL A 299 11.52 -11.28 -18.18
CA VAL A 299 10.17 -11.15 -18.76
C VAL A 299 9.20 -10.54 -17.74
N GLY A 300 9.29 -10.95 -16.47
CA GLY A 300 8.50 -10.36 -15.39
C GLY A 300 8.77 -8.87 -15.20
N LEU A 301 10.03 -8.45 -15.23
CA LEU A 301 10.42 -7.03 -15.18
C LEU A 301 9.86 -6.23 -16.35
N ALA A 302 9.88 -6.79 -17.57
CA ALA A 302 9.26 -6.15 -18.73
C ALA A 302 7.75 -5.97 -18.55
N TYR A 303 7.06 -6.98 -18.02
CA TYR A 303 5.63 -6.88 -17.70
C TYR A 303 5.36 -5.86 -16.59
N THR A 304 6.17 -5.84 -15.51
CA THR A 304 6.08 -4.84 -14.44
C THR A 304 6.26 -3.43 -15.02
N TYR A 305 7.26 -3.23 -15.87
CA TYR A 305 7.53 -1.96 -16.53
C TYR A 305 6.34 -1.47 -17.36
N ILE A 306 5.87 -2.29 -18.30
CA ILE A 306 4.71 -1.95 -19.16
C ILE A 306 3.48 -1.68 -18.30
N GLY A 307 3.24 -2.55 -17.31
CA GLY A 307 2.11 -2.44 -16.40
C GLY A 307 2.09 -1.12 -15.64
N LEU A 308 3.21 -0.74 -15.04
CA LEU A 308 3.33 0.51 -14.28
C LEU A 308 3.22 1.75 -15.16
N VAL A 309 3.82 1.76 -16.36
CA VAL A 309 3.71 2.87 -17.31
C VAL A 309 2.24 3.13 -17.67
N LEU A 310 1.51 2.08 -18.05
CA LEU A 310 0.09 2.20 -18.40
C LEU A 310 -0.76 2.59 -17.19
N PHE A 311 -0.50 1.99 -16.04
CA PHE A 311 -1.22 2.26 -14.81
C PHE A 311 -1.06 3.74 -14.39
N LEU A 312 0.18 4.23 -14.27
CA LEU A 312 0.44 5.61 -13.84
C LEU A 312 -0.02 6.65 -14.86
N ALA A 313 0.15 6.38 -16.15
CA ALA A 313 -0.38 7.27 -17.18
C ALA A 313 -1.92 7.36 -17.09
N GLY A 314 -2.62 6.22 -16.96
CA GLY A 314 -4.06 6.20 -16.78
C GLY A 314 -4.54 6.87 -15.50
N ALA A 315 -3.82 6.68 -14.40
CA ALA A 315 -4.13 7.26 -13.10
C ALA A 315 -3.93 8.80 -13.08
N ASN A 316 -2.79 9.27 -13.53
CA ASN A 316 -2.46 10.70 -13.46
C ASN A 316 -3.16 11.53 -14.54
N ILE A 317 -3.27 11.04 -15.78
CA ILE A 317 -3.91 11.78 -16.88
C ILE A 317 -5.44 11.66 -16.84
N GLY A 318 -5.96 10.49 -16.43
CA GLY A 318 -7.40 10.21 -16.45
C GLY A 318 -8.08 10.39 -15.09
N PHE A 319 -7.61 9.70 -14.07
CA PHE A 319 -8.29 9.63 -12.77
C PHE A 319 -8.08 10.88 -11.91
N MET A 320 -6.87 11.43 -11.87
CA MET A 320 -6.54 12.58 -11.02
C MET A 320 -7.39 13.81 -11.35
N PRO A 321 -7.54 14.25 -12.62
CA PRO A 321 -8.40 15.40 -12.96
C PRO A 321 -9.88 15.12 -12.67
N ALA A 322 -10.35 13.91 -12.94
CA ALA A 322 -11.73 13.51 -12.68
C ALA A 322 -12.04 13.52 -11.17
N GLY A 323 -11.13 12.98 -10.34
CA GLY A 323 -11.26 13.00 -8.89
C GLY A 323 -11.34 14.44 -8.36
N ASN A 324 -10.42 15.31 -8.77
CA ASN A 324 -10.39 16.71 -8.35
C ASN A 324 -11.68 17.45 -8.74
N TYR A 325 -12.11 17.31 -9.97
CA TYR A 325 -13.33 17.96 -10.46
C TYR A 325 -14.59 17.46 -9.72
N LEU A 326 -14.72 16.15 -9.54
CA LEU A 326 -15.84 15.57 -8.79
C LEU A 326 -15.88 16.09 -7.35
N GLY A 327 -14.71 16.19 -6.70
CA GLY A 327 -14.60 16.78 -5.37
C GLY A 327 -15.12 18.22 -5.32
N GLN A 328 -14.70 19.05 -6.28
CA GLN A 328 -15.15 20.45 -6.38
C GLN A 328 -16.66 20.54 -6.58
N VAL A 329 -17.22 19.78 -7.52
CA VAL A 329 -18.64 19.85 -7.83
C VAL A 329 -19.49 19.36 -6.66
N LEU A 330 -19.15 18.20 -6.06
CA LEU A 330 -19.92 17.60 -4.97
C LEU A 330 -19.90 18.46 -3.70
N ALA A 331 -18.74 19.02 -3.35
CA ALA A 331 -18.60 19.85 -2.15
C ALA A 331 -19.15 21.27 -2.34
N GLY A 332 -19.24 21.76 -3.58
CA GLY A 332 -19.84 23.07 -3.92
C GLY A 332 -21.37 23.09 -3.87
N GLN A 333 -22.04 21.94 -3.80
CA GLN A 333 -23.49 21.83 -3.77
C GLN A 333 -24.08 22.07 -2.36
N SER A 334 -25.37 22.41 -2.29
CA SER A 334 -26.10 22.56 -1.01
C SER A 334 -26.13 21.27 -0.19
N PHE A 335 -26.06 20.11 -0.85
CA PHE A 335 -26.04 18.77 -0.25
C PHE A 335 -24.63 18.18 -0.09
N ARG A 336 -23.61 19.03 0.16
CA ARG A 336 -22.19 18.67 0.25
C ARG A 336 -21.88 17.46 1.15
N TRP A 337 -22.73 17.17 2.15
CA TRP A 337 -22.58 16.01 3.01
C TRP A 337 -22.77 14.66 2.29
N LEU A 338 -23.35 14.66 1.09
CA LEU A 338 -23.42 13.48 0.24
C LEU A 338 -22.02 13.00 -0.23
N LEU A 339 -21.02 13.87 -0.19
CA LEU A 339 -19.63 13.51 -0.43
C LEU A 339 -19.13 12.41 0.52
N VAL A 340 -19.66 12.34 1.76
CA VAL A 340 -19.25 11.32 2.74
C VAL A 340 -19.66 9.90 2.30
N PRO A 341 -20.95 9.58 2.08
CA PRO A 341 -21.33 8.25 1.61
C PRO A 341 -20.80 7.91 0.21
N ILE A 342 -20.67 8.91 -0.69
CA ILE A 342 -20.03 8.71 -2.00
C ILE A 342 -18.55 8.36 -1.82
N GLY A 343 -17.83 9.10 -0.97
CA GLY A 343 -16.44 8.80 -0.64
C GLY A 343 -16.27 7.40 -0.04
N MET A 344 -17.18 7.00 0.86
CA MET A 344 -17.19 5.64 1.41
C MET A 344 -17.37 4.57 0.34
N LEU A 345 -18.28 4.79 -0.61
CA LEU A 345 -18.54 3.87 -1.70
C LEU A 345 -17.34 3.77 -2.65
N ILE A 346 -16.74 4.91 -3.01
CA ILE A 346 -15.52 4.96 -3.82
C ILE A 346 -14.37 4.26 -3.08
N GLY A 347 -14.15 4.56 -1.80
CA GLY A 347 -13.10 3.97 -0.98
C GLY A 347 -13.21 2.45 -0.87
N TYR A 348 -14.44 1.91 -0.81
CA TYR A 348 -14.67 0.47 -0.80
C TYR A 348 -14.14 -0.24 -2.06
N PHE A 349 -14.28 0.38 -3.22
CA PHE A 349 -13.88 -0.22 -4.50
C PHE A 349 -12.45 0.17 -4.89
N ILE A 350 -11.97 1.36 -4.52
CA ILE A 350 -10.67 1.85 -4.99
C ILE A 350 -9.50 1.03 -4.48
N VAL A 351 -9.60 0.51 -3.25
CA VAL A 351 -8.57 -0.35 -2.67
C VAL A 351 -8.42 -1.68 -3.42
N LYS A 352 -9.48 -2.15 -4.09
CA LYS A 352 -9.42 -3.36 -4.93
C LYS A 352 -8.66 -3.12 -6.23
N ALA A 353 -8.64 -1.87 -6.70
CA ALA A 353 -7.87 -1.45 -7.88
C ALA A 353 -6.42 -1.10 -7.53
N GLU A 354 -6.03 -1.21 -6.25
CA GLU A 354 -4.65 -0.98 -5.81
C GLU A 354 -3.77 -2.18 -6.13
N PRO A 355 -2.75 -2.06 -7.02
CA PRO A 355 -1.96 -3.20 -7.46
C PRO A 355 -1.24 -3.93 -6.33
N ALA A 356 -0.74 -3.18 -5.34
CA ALA A 356 -0.02 -3.73 -4.20
C ALA A 356 -0.93 -4.56 -3.27
N VAL A 357 -2.22 -4.19 -3.16
CA VAL A 357 -3.22 -4.93 -2.36
C VAL A 357 -3.47 -6.33 -2.91
N TYR A 358 -3.45 -6.48 -4.24
CA TYR A 358 -3.55 -7.80 -4.84
C TYR A 358 -2.40 -8.71 -4.40
N VAL A 359 -1.17 -8.19 -4.45
CA VAL A 359 0.03 -8.94 -4.03
C VAL A 359 -0.03 -9.31 -2.55
N LEU A 360 -0.42 -8.35 -1.68
CA LEU A 360 -0.61 -8.61 -0.26
C LEU A 360 -1.62 -9.73 0.00
N ASN A 361 -2.82 -9.63 -0.58
CA ASN A 361 -3.90 -10.59 -0.36
C ASN A 361 -3.46 -12.01 -0.74
N LYS A 362 -2.79 -12.15 -1.89
CA LYS A 362 -2.27 -13.44 -2.37
C LYS A 362 -1.17 -13.97 -1.46
N GLN A 363 -0.24 -13.14 -1.04
CA GLN A 363 0.86 -13.54 -0.17
C GLN A 363 0.37 -13.95 1.23
N VAL A 364 -0.64 -13.24 1.77
CA VAL A 364 -1.29 -13.63 3.03
C VAL A 364 -1.96 -15.00 2.89
N GLU A 365 -2.68 -15.26 1.80
CA GLU A 365 -3.32 -16.55 1.55
C GLU A 365 -2.28 -17.68 1.43
N GLU A 366 -1.18 -17.47 0.71
CA GLU A 366 -0.09 -18.44 0.54
C GLU A 366 0.62 -18.73 1.86
N VAL A 367 1.00 -17.71 2.64
CA VAL A 367 1.74 -17.89 3.91
C VAL A 367 0.87 -18.50 5.01
N THR A 368 -0.45 -18.31 4.92
CA THR A 368 -1.41 -18.88 5.90
C THR A 368 -2.02 -20.21 5.45
N ASP A 369 -1.52 -20.81 4.36
CA ASP A 369 -2.07 -22.03 3.76
C ASP A 369 -3.60 -21.95 3.53
N GLY A 370 -4.08 -20.78 3.11
CA GLY A 370 -5.50 -20.51 2.87
C GLY A 370 -6.35 -20.27 4.13
N ALA A 371 -5.76 -20.25 5.32
CA ALA A 371 -6.50 -19.97 6.56
C ALA A 371 -7.11 -18.54 6.55
N ILE A 372 -6.44 -17.60 5.88
CA ILE A 372 -6.96 -16.27 5.55
C ILE A 372 -7.06 -16.19 4.02
N SER A 373 -8.26 -16.31 3.47
CA SER A 373 -8.44 -16.21 2.03
C SER A 373 -8.23 -14.78 1.53
N ALA A 374 -7.71 -14.62 0.30
CA ALA A 374 -7.53 -13.34 -0.36
C ALA A 374 -8.85 -12.52 -0.42
N SER A 375 -9.99 -13.19 -0.60
CA SER A 375 -11.32 -12.57 -0.60
C SER A 375 -11.69 -11.98 0.77
N THR A 376 -11.45 -12.71 1.86
CA THR A 376 -11.73 -12.25 3.23
C THR A 376 -10.84 -11.06 3.59
N MET A 377 -9.57 -11.14 3.25
CA MET A 377 -8.61 -10.05 3.46
C MET A 377 -9.02 -8.80 2.66
N GLY A 378 -9.34 -8.98 1.37
CA GLY A 378 -9.81 -7.90 0.51
C GLY A 378 -11.09 -7.23 1.01
N ALA A 379 -12.04 -8.00 1.57
CA ALA A 379 -13.27 -7.45 2.17
C ALA A 379 -12.97 -6.62 3.43
N ALA A 380 -12.08 -7.09 4.30
CA ALA A 380 -11.67 -6.35 5.50
C ALA A 380 -10.98 -5.03 5.15
N LEU A 381 -10.10 -5.04 4.14
CA LEU A 381 -9.44 -3.84 3.61
C LEU A 381 -10.46 -2.87 3.00
N SER A 382 -11.38 -3.37 2.16
CA SER A 382 -12.42 -2.55 1.53
C SER A 382 -13.31 -1.86 2.57
N ALA A 383 -13.71 -2.57 3.62
CA ALA A 383 -14.50 -2.00 4.72
C ALA A 383 -13.71 -0.93 5.49
N GLY A 384 -12.43 -1.19 5.77
CA GLY A 384 -11.55 -0.24 6.44
C GLY A 384 -11.37 1.04 5.64
N VAL A 385 -10.98 0.91 4.37
CA VAL A 385 -10.77 2.07 3.49
C VAL A 385 -12.06 2.83 3.23
N SER A 386 -13.20 2.15 3.09
CA SER A 386 -14.51 2.79 2.99
C SER A 386 -14.77 3.73 4.17
N LEU A 387 -14.63 3.22 5.39
CA LEU A 387 -14.80 4.02 6.61
C LEU A 387 -13.82 5.20 6.66
N SER A 388 -12.55 4.94 6.33
CA SER A 388 -11.50 5.94 6.33
C SER A 388 -11.80 7.10 5.39
N VAL A 389 -12.18 6.79 4.14
CA VAL A 389 -12.50 7.83 3.15
C VAL A 389 -13.72 8.64 3.59
N GLY A 390 -14.74 8.00 4.20
CA GLY A 390 -15.85 8.71 4.80
C GLY A 390 -15.41 9.70 5.87
N LEU A 391 -14.56 9.27 6.81
CA LEU A 391 -13.99 10.15 7.85
C LEU A 391 -13.11 11.26 7.26
N ALA A 392 -12.33 10.95 6.21
CA ALA A 392 -11.54 11.94 5.50
C ALA A 392 -12.41 13.02 4.84
N MET A 393 -13.54 12.63 4.22
CA MET A 393 -14.48 13.59 3.66
C MET A 393 -15.16 14.45 4.75
N VAL A 394 -15.52 13.87 5.90
CA VAL A 394 -15.99 14.65 7.07
C VAL A 394 -14.94 15.67 7.48
N ARG A 395 -13.67 15.25 7.57
CA ARG A 395 -12.56 16.14 7.93
C ARG A 395 -12.42 17.30 6.94
N VAL A 396 -12.42 17.02 5.64
CA VAL A 396 -12.33 18.07 4.59
C VAL A 396 -13.48 19.07 4.68
N LEU A 397 -14.71 18.59 4.93
CA LEU A 397 -15.89 19.45 5.04
C LEU A 397 -15.94 20.28 6.32
N THR A 398 -15.24 19.88 7.38
CA THR A 398 -15.30 20.50 8.71
C THR A 398 -14.02 21.22 9.13
N GLY A 399 -12.88 20.96 8.46
CA GLY A 399 -11.57 21.51 8.84
C GLY A 399 -11.01 20.97 10.18
N ILE A 400 -11.51 19.81 10.66
CA ILE A 400 -11.03 19.20 11.91
C ILE A 400 -9.58 18.72 11.71
N SER A 401 -8.71 19.00 12.70
CA SER A 401 -7.31 18.56 12.65
C SER A 401 -7.19 17.03 12.52
N ILE A 402 -6.28 16.58 11.66
CA ILE A 402 -6.01 15.16 11.41
C ILE A 402 -5.65 14.38 12.69
N LEU A 403 -5.02 15.02 13.67
CA LEU A 403 -4.61 14.37 14.92
C LEU A 403 -5.81 13.83 15.73
N TRP A 404 -7.00 14.44 15.61
CA TRP A 404 -8.22 13.93 16.25
C TRP A 404 -8.68 12.57 15.70
N PHE A 405 -8.22 12.21 14.51
CA PHE A 405 -8.48 10.90 13.90
C PHE A 405 -7.31 9.95 14.11
N LEU A 406 -6.07 10.41 13.90
CA LEU A 406 -4.89 9.55 13.93
C LEU A 406 -4.53 9.10 15.34
N ILE A 407 -4.56 9.99 16.35
CA ILE A 407 -4.20 9.61 17.72
C ILE A 407 -5.11 8.50 18.25
N PRO A 408 -6.46 8.65 18.27
CA PRO A 408 -7.31 7.58 18.76
C PRO A 408 -7.28 6.34 17.86
N GLY A 409 -7.14 6.50 16.54
CA GLY A 409 -7.07 5.38 15.60
C GLY A 409 -5.82 4.51 15.82
N TYR A 410 -4.64 5.11 15.89
CA TYR A 410 -3.40 4.37 16.17
C TYR A 410 -3.37 3.84 17.61
N ALA A 411 -3.86 4.60 18.60
CA ALA A 411 -3.96 4.11 19.97
C ALA A 411 -4.84 2.86 20.07
N PHE A 412 -5.96 2.84 19.36
CA PHE A 412 -6.85 1.69 19.29
C PHE A 412 -6.22 0.51 18.55
N ALA A 413 -5.60 0.75 17.36
CA ALA A 413 -4.92 -0.28 16.59
C ALA A 413 -3.76 -0.91 17.38
N ILE A 414 -2.95 -0.12 18.05
CA ILE A 414 -1.85 -0.59 18.89
C ILE A 414 -2.42 -1.32 20.13
N GLY A 415 -3.48 -0.80 20.75
CA GLY A 415 -4.13 -1.45 21.89
C GLY A 415 -4.64 -2.85 21.57
N ILE A 416 -5.31 -3.03 20.42
CA ILE A 416 -5.80 -4.34 19.96
C ILE A 416 -4.63 -5.31 19.69
N SER A 417 -3.48 -4.83 19.25
CA SER A 417 -2.32 -5.66 18.89
C SER A 417 -1.78 -6.52 20.05
N PHE A 418 -2.12 -6.19 21.28
CA PHE A 418 -1.76 -7.00 22.46
C PHE A 418 -2.73 -8.15 22.74
N VAL A 419 -3.91 -8.15 22.11
CA VAL A 419 -4.96 -9.14 22.33
C VAL A 419 -5.10 -10.12 21.17
N VAL A 420 -4.81 -9.64 19.95
CA VAL A 420 -4.93 -10.40 18.69
C VAL A 420 -3.66 -11.22 18.43
N PRO A 421 -3.75 -12.39 17.75
CA PRO A 421 -2.57 -13.16 17.36
C PRO A 421 -1.56 -12.32 16.58
N LYS A 422 -0.26 -12.54 16.85
CA LYS A 422 0.85 -11.73 16.31
C LYS A 422 0.83 -11.63 14.78
N LEU A 423 0.47 -12.72 14.09
CA LEU A 423 0.36 -12.75 12.64
C LEU A 423 -0.65 -11.73 12.10
N TYR A 424 -1.85 -11.67 12.69
CA TYR A 424 -2.88 -10.70 12.27
C TYR A 424 -2.44 -9.25 12.53
N THR A 425 -1.71 -9.01 13.62
CA THR A 425 -1.14 -7.68 13.89
C THR A 425 -0.12 -7.31 12.82
N ALA A 426 0.78 -8.21 12.47
CA ALA A 426 1.81 -7.94 11.46
C ALA A 426 1.19 -7.70 10.07
N ILE A 427 0.24 -8.56 9.66
CA ILE A 427 -0.51 -8.40 8.41
C ILE A 427 -1.30 -7.08 8.41
N ALA A 428 -1.97 -6.73 9.52
CA ALA A 428 -2.76 -5.51 9.61
C ALA A 428 -1.90 -4.26 9.39
N PHE A 429 -0.76 -4.17 10.05
CA PHE A 429 0.13 -3.01 9.95
C PHE A 429 0.83 -2.93 8.59
N ASP A 430 1.16 -4.06 7.96
CA ASP A 430 1.62 -4.08 6.56
C ASP A 430 0.50 -3.64 5.61
N ALA A 431 -0.72 -4.12 5.84
CA ALA A 431 -1.88 -3.81 5.01
C ALA A 431 -2.24 -2.31 5.00
N GLY A 432 -1.99 -1.59 6.09
CA GLY A 432 -2.19 -0.15 6.15
C GLY A 432 -1.33 0.59 5.14
N GLY A 433 -0.03 0.29 5.09
CA GLY A 433 0.85 0.87 4.08
C GLY A 433 0.44 0.49 2.66
N VAL A 434 0.11 -0.78 2.45
CA VAL A 434 -0.27 -1.31 1.12
C VAL A 434 -1.56 -0.72 0.57
N ALA A 435 -2.54 -0.41 1.43
CA ALA A 435 -3.84 0.12 1.01
C ALA A 435 -3.81 1.59 0.58
N SER A 436 -2.74 2.30 0.86
CA SER A 436 -2.60 3.75 0.64
C SER A 436 -1.71 4.09 -0.56
N GLY A 437 -1.68 3.25 -1.57
CA GLY A 437 -0.82 3.40 -2.77
C GLY A 437 -1.37 4.36 -3.85
N PRO A 438 -0.95 4.18 -5.13
CA PRO A 438 -1.20 5.11 -6.23
C PRO A 438 -2.65 5.49 -6.45
N MET A 439 -3.59 4.56 -6.31
CA MET A 439 -5.02 4.88 -6.51
C MET A 439 -5.56 5.85 -5.45
N THR A 440 -5.05 5.75 -4.22
CA THR A 440 -5.35 6.70 -3.15
C THR A 440 -4.74 8.07 -3.45
N ALA A 441 -3.49 8.10 -3.91
CA ALA A 441 -2.76 9.34 -4.21
C ALA A 441 -3.29 10.06 -5.47
N THR A 442 -3.76 9.31 -6.50
CA THR A 442 -4.15 9.87 -7.79
C THR A 442 -5.66 10.08 -7.98
N PHE A 443 -6.50 9.52 -7.10
CA PHE A 443 -7.95 9.73 -7.16
C PHE A 443 -8.55 10.25 -5.86
N LEU A 444 -8.30 9.59 -4.71
CA LEU A 444 -8.92 9.99 -3.43
C LEU A 444 -8.34 11.30 -2.88
N LEU A 445 -7.04 11.48 -2.94
CA LEU A 445 -6.41 12.73 -2.51
C LEU A 445 -6.84 13.91 -3.41
N PRO A 446 -6.82 13.83 -4.75
CA PRO A 446 -7.40 14.86 -5.61
C PRO A 446 -8.89 15.11 -5.37
N LEU A 447 -9.71 14.10 -5.09
CA LEU A 447 -11.12 14.26 -4.69
C LEU A 447 -11.24 15.13 -3.42
N ALA A 448 -10.41 14.86 -2.42
CA ALA A 448 -10.35 15.63 -1.19
C ALA A 448 -9.83 17.06 -1.42
N GLN A 449 -8.81 17.23 -2.26
CA GLN A 449 -8.27 18.54 -2.64
C GLN A 449 -9.32 19.39 -3.36
N GLY A 450 -10.03 18.81 -4.34
CA GLY A 450 -11.13 19.48 -5.03
C GLY A 450 -12.26 19.89 -4.08
N ALA A 451 -12.65 19.00 -3.18
CA ALA A 451 -13.65 19.29 -2.16
C ALA A 451 -13.19 20.40 -1.20
N CYS A 452 -11.93 20.40 -0.78
CA CYS A 452 -11.35 21.41 0.08
C CYS A 452 -11.38 22.80 -0.58
N VAL A 453 -11.03 22.89 -1.86
CA VAL A 453 -11.13 24.15 -2.64
C VAL A 453 -12.56 24.68 -2.65
N ALA A 454 -13.54 23.81 -2.90
CA ALA A 454 -14.94 24.20 -2.99
C ALA A 454 -15.53 24.72 -1.68
N VAL A 455 -15.04 24.24 -0.53
CA VAL A 455 -15.48 24.71 0.80
C VAL A 455 -14.62 25.88 1.32
N GLY A 456 -13.58 26.31 0.58
CA GLY A 456 -12.69 27.41 0.98
C GLY A 456 -11.70 27.03 2.09
N GLY A 457 -11.38 25.72 2.24
CA GLY A 457 -10.42 25.20 3.21
C GLY A 457 -8.97 25.36 2.74
N ASN A 458 -8.04 25.09 3.64
CA ASN A 458 -6.60 25.04 3.33
C ASN A 458 -6.22 23.62 2.89
N ILE A 459 -5.79 23.48 1.62
CA ILE A 459 -5.47 22.16 1.04
C ILE A 459 -4.40 21.43 1.83
N VAL A 460 -3.36 22.13 2.28
CA VAL A 460 -2.22 21.51 2.97
C VAL A 460 -2.62 20.97 4.35
N THR A 461 -3.48 21.68 5.07
CA THR A 461 -3.93 21.25 6.42
C THR A 461 -5.17 20.37 6.39
N ASP A 462 -6.08 20.55 5.41
CA ASP A 462 -7.42 19.95 5.46
C ASP A 462 -7.62 18.85 4.43
N ALA A 463 -6.96 18.90 3.25
CA ALA A 463 -7.06 17.84 2.24
C ALA A 463 -5.96 16.77 2.36
N PHE A 464 -4.69 17.16 2.57
CA PHE A 464 -3.64 16.18 2.88
C PHE A 464 -3.98 15.42 4.16
N GLY A 465 -3.50 14.20 4.30
CA GLY A 465 -3.83 13.28 5.40
C GLY A 465 -4.87 12.23 5.01
N VAL A 466 -5.42 12.28 3.80
CA VAL A 466 -6.32 11.22 3.28
C VAL A 466 -5.57 9.91 3.17
N VAL A 467 -4.33 9.93 2.66
CA VAL A 467 -3.47 8.74 2.52
C VAL A 467 -3.19 8.12 3.88
N ALA A 468 -2.85 8.95 4.87
CA ALA A 468 -2.62 8.51 6.25
C ALA A 468 -3.87 7.89 6.90
N MET A 469 -5.04 8.48 6.68
CA MET A 469 -6.30 7.94 7.19
C MET A 469 -6.64 6.61 6.52
N VAL A 470 -6.41 6.48 5.20
CA VAL A 470 -6.57 5.21 4.47
C VAL A 470 -5.59 4.16 4.97
N ALA A 471 -4.34 4.53 5.30
CA ALA A 471 -3.37 3.63 5.90
C ALA A 471 -3.77 3.15 7.31
N MET A 472 -4.42 3.99 8.11
CA MET A 472 -4.73 3.71 9.51
C MET A 472 -5.87 2.69 9.68
N THR A 473 -6.94 2.77 8.92
CA THR A 473 -8.14 1.95 9.19
C THR A 473 -7.99 0.46 8.89
N PRO A 474 -7.22 0.01 7.88
CA PRO A 474 -6.88 -1.41 7.72
C PRO A 474 -6.20 -2.02 8.94
N LEU A 475 -5.40 -1.22 9.69
CA LEU A 475 -4.79 -1.67 10.93
C LEU A 475 -5.83 -2.17 11.93
N ILE A 476 -6.98 -1.53 11.95
CA ILE A 476 -8.09 -1.86 12.86
C ILE A 476 -8.91 -3.01 12.30
N THR A 477 -9.36 -2.91 11.03
CA THR A 477 -10.30 -3.88 10.46
C THR A 477 -9.71 -5.27 10.29
N VAL A 478 -8.44 -5.38 9.89
CA VAL A 478 -7.75 -6.68 9.79
C VAL A 478 -7.50 -7.30 11.16
N GLN A 479 -7.15 -6.50 12.18
CA GLN A 479 -7.03 -7.01 13.53
C GLN A 479 -8.37 -7.45 14.12
N LEU A 480 -9.46 -6.70 13.87
CA LEU A 480 -10.80 -7.11 14.27
C LEU A 480 -11.22 -8.41 13.59
N MET A 481 -10.89 -8.60 12.31
CA MET A 481 -11.10 -9.86 11.61
C MET A 481 -10.35 -11.01 12.32
N GLY A 482 -9.09 -10.80 12.70
CA GLY A 482 -8.29 -11.77 13.46
C GLY A 482 -8.89 -12.09 14.83
N LEU A 483 -9.39 -11.08 15.54
CA LEU A 483 -10.08 -11.26 16.83
C LEU A 483 -11.36 -12.08 16.68
N MET A 484 -12.17 -11.78 15.66
CA MET A 484 -13.40 -12.55 15.38
C MET A 484 -13.07 -14.01 15.04
N ALA A 485 -12.04 -14.27 14.22
CA ALA A 485 -11.60 -15.62 13.91
C ALA A 485 -11.16 -16.38 15.17
N GLN A 486 -10.40 -15.75 16.06
CA GLN A 486 -9.97 -16.33 17.33
C GLN A 486 -11.16 -16.65 18.26
N LEU A 487 -12.11 -15.73 18.37
CA LEU A 487 -13.31 -15.96 19.19
C LEU A 487 -14.16 -17.09 18.64
N LYS A 488 -14.31 -17.18 17.31
CA LYS A 488 -15.03 -18.28 16.65
C LYS A 488 -14.36 -19.63 16.93
N GLN A 489 -13.03 -19.69 16.83
CA GLN A 489 -12.27 -20.91 17.15
C GLN A 489 -12.41 -21.32 18.61
N ARG A 490 -12.34 -20.37 19.55
CA ARG A 490 -12.53 -20.65 20.98
C ARG A 490 -13.94 -21.20 21.25
N ARG A 491 -14.98 -20.63 20.66
CA ARG A 491 -16.36 -21.12 20.77
C ARG A 491 -16.52 -22.51 20.17
N ALA A 492 -15.92 -22.77 19.00
CA ALA A 492 -15.96 -24.10 18.36
C ALA A 492 -15.28 -25.17 19.22
N ARG A 493 -14.13 -24.85 19.84
CA ARG A 493 -13.45 -25.77 20.77
C ARG A 493 -14.27 -26.05 22.04
N GLN A 494 -14.98 -25.04 22.56
CA GLN A 494 -15.87 -25.19 23.73
C GLN A 494 -17.14 -25.97 23.40
N ALA A 495 -17.60 -25.90 22.14
CA ALA A 495 -18.80 -26.61 21.68
C ALA A 495 -18.51 -28.06 21.25
N GLN A 496 -17.24 -28.47 21.08
CA GLN A 496 -16.91 -29.87 20.86
C GLN A 496 -17.15 -30.65 22.14
N PRO A 497 -18.08 -31.64 22.15
CA PRO A 497 -18.22 -32.51 23.28
C PRO A 497 -16.88 -33.22 23.50
N VAL A 498 -16.45 -33.34 24.77
CA VAL A 498 -15.30 -34.16 25.14
C VAL A 498 -15.49 -35.51 24.47
N SER A 499 -14.59 -35.91 23.59
CA SER A 499 -14.79 -37.13 22.81
C SER A 499 -14.91 -38.30 23.81
N ALA A 500 -15.78 -39.24 23.52
CA ALA A 500 -15.92 -40.44 24.36
C ALA A 500 -14.59 -41.15 24.61
N ALA A 501 -13.64 -41.04 23.66
CA ALA A 501 -12.26 -41.50 23.82
C ALA A 501 -11.50 -40.70 24.89
N ALA A 502 -11.65 -39.36 24.98
CA ALA A 502 -10.96 -38.57 26.02
C ALA A 502 -11.54 -38.81 27.42
N LEU A 503 -12.83 -39.11 27.52
CA LEU A 503 -13.47 -39.53 28.78
C LEU A 503 -13.00 -40.94 29.15
N ALA A 504 -12.88 -41.87 28.20
CA ALA A 504 -12.35 -43.20 28.43
C ALA A 504 -10.86 -43.20 28.89
N PHE A 505 -10.06 -42.23 28.44
CA PHE A 505 -8.70 -42.01 28.91
C PHE A 505 -8.62 -41.39 30.31
N ALA A 506 -9.59 -40.59 30.71
CA ALA A 506 -9.64 -39.97 32.04
C ALA A 506 -10.02 -40.98 33.14
N ASP A 507 -10.73 -42.04 32.78
CA ASP A 507 -11.19 -43.10 33.69
C ASP A 507 -10.22 -44.31 33.75
N LEU A 508 -9.06 -44.27 33.05
CA LEU A 508 -8.04 -45.31 33.12
C LEU A 508 -7.25 -45.19 34.42
N PRO A 509 -6.96 -46.33 35.10
CA PRO A 509 -6.06 -46.33 36.25
C PRO A 509 -4.65 -45.85 35.85
N ASP A 510 -3.94 -45.22 36.81
CA ASP A 510 -2.61 -44.60 36.57
C ASP A 510 -1.54 -45.57 36.08
N ASP A 511 -1.78 -46.87 36.15
CA ASP A 511 -0.89 -47.98 35.74
C ASP A 511 -1.32 -48.64 34.40
N ALA A 512 -2.29 -48.12 33.70
CA ALA A 512 -2.75 -48.66 32.43
C ALA A 512 -1.69 -48.46 31.32
N ILE A 513 -1.23 -49.54 30.73
CA ILE A 513 -0.32 -49.53 29.55
C ILE A 513 -1.20 -49.30 28.30
N ILE A 514 -0.95 -48.20 27.57
CA ILE A 514 -1.60 -47.87 26.29
C ILE A 514 -0.64 -48.34 25.19
N GLU A 515 -0.97 -49.35 24.43
CA GLU A 515 -0.31 -49.66 23.15
C GLU A 515 -0.80 -48.67 22.09
N LEU A 516 0.14 -47.89 21.55
CA LEU A 516 -0.10 -46.87 20.50
C LEU A 516 -0.03 -47.51 19.12
#